data_5bbc317500c89c2ae5658cc0b81c53bd
#
_entry.id   5bbc317500c89c2ae5658cc0b81c53bd
#
_cell.length_a   1.000
_cell.length_b   1.000
_cell.length_c   1.000
_cell.angle_alpha   90.00
_cell.angle_beta   90.00
_cell.angle_gamma   90.00
#
_symmetry.space_group_name_H-M   'P 1'
#
loop_
_entity.id
_entity.type
_entity.pdbx_description
1 polymer ?
#
loop_
_entity_poly.entity_id
_entity_poly.type
_entity_poly.pdbx_seq_one_letter_code
_entity_poly.pdbx_strand_id
1 'polypeptide(L)'
;QRYDRLESRYLTTGDFSALQQMNTDYPIETRTLIEKMLQLGTITDANISNRFLMFYQDSTLQALIADAEAEYANMEDINKQLKESFGRLGEWIPGLKQPSFYAQIGALDQSIVIGEHSVGISLDKYMGAEYPLYKKFYNAQQRKTMTRSYIVPDCLTFYLLSIYPMDDFDNRPQ
;
A
#
# COMPACT_ATOMS: atom_id res chain seq x y z
N GLN A 1 -10.35 3.67 0.22
CA GLN A 1 -10.85 2.45 0.88
C GLN A 1 -9.87 1.98 1.94
N ARG A 2 -10.40 1.57 3.09
CA ARG A 2 -9.60 1.23 4.28
C ARG A 2 -9.43 -0.29 4.43
N TYR A 3 -8.82 -0.91 3.41
CA TYR A 3 -8.46 -2.32 3.43
C TYR A 3 -7.54 -2.66 4.63
N ASP A 4 -6.67 -1.72 5.02
CA ASP A 4 -5.79 -1.85 6.19
C ASP A 4 -6.54 -2.17 7.49
N ARG A 5 -7.77 -1.69 7.64
CA ARG A 5 -8.59 -1.98 8.83
C ARG A 5 -8.98 -3.45 8.91
N LEU A 6 -9.31 -4.06 7.77
CA LEU A 6 -9.60 -5.49 7.70
C LEU A 6 -8.35 -6.33 7.97
N GLU A 7 -7.23 -5.94 7.37
CA GLU A 7 -5.94 -6.58 7.64
C GLU A 7 -5.61 -6.56 9.14
N SER A 8 -5.70 -5.38 9.74
CA SER A 8 -5.40 -5.20 11.16
C SER A 8 -6.29 -6.10 12.04
N ARG A 9 -7.58 -6.12 11.78
CA ARG A 9 -8.51 -6.94 12.57
C ARG A 9 -8.18 -8.42 12.47
N TYR A 10 -7.90 -8.92 11.27
CA TYR A 10 -7.52 -10.33 11.10
C TYR A 10 -6.16 -10.64 11.71
N LEU A 11 -5.16 -9.82 11.41
CA LEU A 11 -3.77 -10.12 11.77
C LEU A 11 -3.46 -9.89 13.26
N THR A 12 -4.24 -9.07 13.95
CA THR A 12 -4.04 -8.83 15.38
C THR A 12 -4.95 -9.65 16.28
N THR A 13 -6.15 -9.99 15.82
CA THR A 13 -7.13 -10.72 16.63
C THR A 13 -7.47 -12.12 16.11
N GLY A 14 -7.11 -12.42 14.85
CA GLY A 14 -7.51 -13.67 14.21
C GLY A 14 -8.97 -13.69 13.78
N ASP A 15 -9.63 -12.54 13.68
CA ASP A 15 -11.04 -12.45 13.31
C ASP A 15 -11.26 -12.96 11.88
N PHE A 16 -11.79 -14.16 11.78
CA PHE A 16 -12.01 -14.84 10.50
C PHE A 16 -13.04 -14.11 9.62
N SER A 17 -13.98 -13.39 10.22
CA SER A 17 -14.96 -12.60 9.45
C SER A 17 -14.28 -11.47 8.67
N ALA A 18 -13.23 -10.88 9.23
CA ALA A 18 -12.41 -9.88 8.53
C ALA A 18 -11.70 -10.50 7.33
N LEU A 19 -11.13 -11.69 7.47
CA LEU A 19 -10.50 -12.40 6.35
C LEU A 19 -11.50 -12.73 5.25
N GLN A 20 -12.70 -13.18 5.62
CA GLN A 20 -13.75 -13.45 4.65
C GLN A 20 -14.12 -12.19 3.87
N GLN A 21 -14.22 -11.05 4.55
CA GLN A 21 -14.51 -9.77 3.92
C GLN A 21 -13.36 -9.33 2.99
N MET A 22 -12.10 -9.54 3.39
CA MET A 22 -10.94 -9.30 2.53
C MET A 22 -11.04 -10.10 1.22
N ASN A 23 -11.39 -11.37 1.32
CA ASN A 23 -11.51 -12.25 0.16
C ASN A 23 -12.73 -11.94 -0.72
N THR A 24 -13.81 -11.46 -0.13
CA THR A 24 -15.07 -11.18 -0.83
C THR A 24 -15.06 -9.81 -1.49
N ASP A 25 -14.66 -8.78 -0.74
CA ASP A 25 -14.75 -7.39 -1.19
C ASP A 25 -13.44 -6.91 -1.85
N TYR A 26 -12.32 -7.54 -1.51
CA TYR A 26 -10.98 -7.15 -1.99
C TYR A 26 -10.17 -8.37 -2.49
N PRO A 27 -10.72 -9.17 -3.42
CA PRO A 27 -10.04 -10.40 -3.85
C PRO A 27 -8.72 -10.13 -4.56
N ILE A 28 -8.66 -9.11 -5.41
CA ILE A 28 -7.45 -8.77 -6.16
C ILE A 28 -6.38 -8.20 -5.24
N GLU A 29 -6.76 -7.30 -4.34
CA GLU A 29 -5.87 -6.66 -3.37
C GLU A 29 -5.28 -7.70 -2.43
N THR A 30 -6.10 -8.63 -1.93
CA THR A 30 -5.67 -9.71 -1.03
C THR A 30 -4.72 -10.66 -1.74
N ARG A 31 -5.03 -11.05 -2.96
CA ARG A 31 -4.18 -11.90 -3.77
C ARG A 31 -2.82 -11.23 -4.05
N THR A 32 -2.84 -9.96 -4.44
CA THR A 32 -1.61 -9.20 -4.70
C THR A 32 -0.73 -9.13 -3.47
N LEU A 33 -1.31 -8.86 -2.31
CA LEU A 33 -0.58 -8.79 -1.05
C LEU A 33 0.07 -10.14 -0.71
N ILE A 34 -0.68 -11.21 -0.74
CA ILE A 34 -0.21 -12.55 -0.31
C ILE A 34 0.74 -13.18 -1.31
N GLU A 35 0.42 -13.14 -2.61
CA GLU A 35 1.20 -13.84 -3.63
C GLU A 35 2.38 -13.01 -4.13
N LYS A 36 2.17 -11.73 -4.43
CA LYS A 36 3.18 -10.90 -5.10
C LYS A 36 4.05 -10.11 -4.14
N MET A 37 3.46 -9.51 -3.13
CA MET A 37 4.22 -8.70 -2.17
C MET A 37 4.92 -9.55 -1.13
N LEU A 38 4.15 -10.29 -0.34
CA LEU A 38 4.68 -11.09 0.77
C LEU A 38 5.22 -12.45 0.34
N GLN A 39 4.84 -12.92 -0.84
CA GLN A 39 5.29 -14.18 -1.45
C GLN A 39 5.11 -15.38 -0.50
N LEU A 40 3.94 -15.46 0.14
CA LEU A 40 3.64 -16.49 1.13
C LEU A 40 3.14 -17.80 0.51
N GLY A 41 2.73 -17.75 -0.75
CA GLY A 41 2.17 -18.86 -1.48
C GLY A 41 1.05 -18.40 -2.40
N THR A 42 0.28 -19.35 -2.96
CA THR A 42 -0.87 -19.01 -3.78
C THR A 42 -2.13 -18.90 -2.93
N ILE A 43 -3.06 -18.02 -3.35
CA ILE A 43 -4.30 -17.76 -2.62
C ILE A 43 -5.15 -19.03 -2.48
N THR A 44 -4.94 -20.03 -3.34
CA THR A 44 -5.66 -21.29 -3.34
C THR A 44 -5.02 -22.36 -2.46
N ASP A 45 -3.85 -22.12 -1.89
CA ASP A 45 -3.20 -23.06 -0.99
C ASP A 45 -4.06 -23.27 0.25
N ALA A 46 -4.19 -24.52 0.71
CA ALA A 46 -5.04 -24.89 1.83
C ALA A 46 -4.67 -24.16 3.13
N ASN A 47 -3.38 -23.87 3.34
CA ASN A 47 -2.87 -23.24 4.55
C ASN A 47 -2.55 -21.75 4.38
N ILE A 48 -2.97 -21.12 3.30
CA ILE A 48 -2.55 -19.75 3.00
C ILE A 48 -3.02 -18.76 4.08
N SER A 49 -4.23 -18.90 4.57
CA SER A 49 -4.77 -18.04 5.63
C SER A 49 -3.94 -18.13 6.90
N ASN A 50 -3.53 -19.34 7.27
CA ASN A 50 -2.70 -19.55 8.45
C ASN A 50 -1.28 -19.01 8.24
N ARG A 51 -0.70 -19.20 7.06
CA ARG A 51 0.62 -18.63 6.73
C ARG A 51 0.59 -17.11 6.81
N PHE A 52 -0.44 -16.49 6.30
CA PHE A 52 -0.63 -15.04 6.35
C PHE A 52 -0.72 -14.55 7.80
N LEU A 53 -1.55 -15.20 8.62
CA LEU A 53 -1.70 -14.86 10.02
C LEU A 53 -0.37 -15.05 10.78
N MET A 54 0.28 -16.18 10.59
CA MET A 54 1.52 -16.52 11.31
C MET A 54 2.70 -15.61 10.90
N PHE A 55 2.75 -15.17 9.64
CA PHE A 55 3.78 -14.25 9.19
C PHE A 55 3.77 -12.95 10.00
N TYR A 56 2.59 -12.46 10.36
CA TYR A 56 2.44 -11.22 11.12
C TYR A 56 2.46 -11.40 12.64
N GLN A 57 2.71 -12.61 13.16
CA GLN A 57 2.77 -12.83 14.61
C GLN A 57 4.08 -12.36 15.26
N ASP A 58 5.06 -11.95 14.47
CA ASP A 58 6.27 -11.29 14.94
C ASP A 58 5.91 -10.01 15.71
N SER A 59 6.54 -9.81 16.89
CA SER A 59 6.24 -8.65 17.74
C SER A 59 6.51 -7.32 17.05
N THR A 60 7.53 -7.26 16.19
CA THR A 60 7.86 -6.07 15.41
C THR A 60 6.75 -5.74 14.41
N LEU A 61 6.25 -6.74 13.71
CA LEU A 61 5.17 -6.54 12.73
C LEU A 61 3.84 -6.24 13.42
N GLN A 62 3.56 -6.83 14.58
CA GLN A 62 2.37 -6.48 15.39
C GLN A 62 2.44 -5.00 15.83
N ALA A 63 3.59 -4.54 16.27
CA ALA A 63 3.79 -3.14 16.64
C ALA A 63 3.63 -2.22 15.43
N LEU A 64 4.15 -2.62 14.28
CA LEU A 64 4.01 -1.86 13.03
C LEU A 64 2.54 -1.69 12.65
N ILE A 65 1.74 -2.74 12.73
CA ILE A 65 0.30 -2.67 12.47
C ILE A 65 -0.36 -1.66 13.43
N ALA A 66 -0.10 -1.79 14.71
CA ALA A 66 -0.69 -0.91 15.72
C ALA A 66 -0.30 0.56 15.50
N ASP A 67 0.98 0.82 15.22
CA ASP A 67 1.49 2.16 14.96
C ASP A 67 0.88 2.77 13.69
N ALA A 68 0.78 2.00 12.61
CA ALA A 68 0.20 2.45 11.35
C ALA A 68 -1.29 2.77 11.53
N GLU A 69 -2.02 1.95 12.27
CA GLU A 69 -3.45 2.19 12.52
C GLU A 69 -3.68 3.42 13.37
N ALA A 70 -2.79 3.71 14.32
CA ALA A 70 -2.88 4.91 15.15
C ALA A 70 -2.54 6.17 14.33
N GLU A 71 -1.45 6.15 13.56
CA GLU A 71 -1.01 7.28 12.74
C GLU A 71 -2.04 7.65 11.68
N TYR A 72 -2.67 6.65 11.07
CA TYR A 72 -3.63 6.82 9.98
C TYR A 72 -5.06 6.57 10.42
N ALA A 73 -5.39 6.84 11.68
CA ALA A 73 -6.76 6.77 12.17
C ALA A 73 -7.68 7.69 11.35
N ASN A 74 -7.18 8.87 10.96
CA ASN A 74 -7.88 9.80 10.09
C ASN A 74 -7.06 10.03 8.82
N MET A 75 -7.65 9.74 7.67
CA MET A 75 -7.04 9.94 6.35
C MET A 75 -7.81 10.95 5.50
N GLU A 76 -8.62 11.80 6.08
CA GLU A 76 -9.44 12.77 5.32
C GLU A 76 -8.58 13.74 4.51
N ASP A 77 -7.46 14.18 5.07
CA ASP A 77 -6.51 15.06 4.39
C ASP A 77 -5.92 14.40 3.13
N ILE A 78 -5.56 13.13 3.22
CA ILE A 78 -5.02 12.36 2.10
C ILE A 78 -6.09 12.13 1.05
N ASN A 79 -7.30 11.76 1.46
CA ASN A 79 -8.42 11.56 0.55
C ASN A 79 -8.73 12.83 -0.24
N LYS A 80 -8.74 13.97 0.43
CA LYS A 80 -8.95 15.28 -0.20
C LYS A 80 -7.85 15.60 -1.21
N GLN A 81 -6.60 15.44 -0.83
CA GLN A 81 -5.45 15.71 -1.69
C GLN A 81 -5.40 14.79 -2.90
N LEU A 82 -5.70 13.50 -2.73
CA LEU A 82 -5.80 12.56 -3.84
C LEU A 82 -6.87 12.96 -4.84
N LYS A 83 -8.05 13.31 -4.35
CA LYS A 83 -9.18 13.73 -5.18
C LYS A 83 -8.84 14.99 -5.97
N GLU A 84 -8.25 15.99 -5.33
CA GLU A 84 -7.85 17.26 -5.97
C GLU A 84 -6.74 17.03 -7.00
N SER A 85 -5.68 16.29 -6.62
CA SER A 85 -4.50 16.11 -7.48
C SER A 85 -4.81 15.26 -8.70
N PHE A 86 -5.53 14.14 -8.52
CA PHE A 86 -5.93 13.29 -9.63
C PHE A 86 -7.01 13.92 -10.49
N GLY A 87 -7.87 14.76 -9.91
CA GLY A 87 -8.81 15.58 -10.65
C GLY A 87 -8.11 16.53 -11.61
N ARG A 88 -7.08 17.25 -11.15
CA ARG A 88 -6.25 18.11 -12.00
C ARG A 88 -5.53 17.32 -13.08
N LEU A 89 -4.99 16.18 -12.73
CA LEU A 89 -4.32 15.31 -13.69
C LEU A 89 -5.26 14.89 -14.82
N GLY A 90 -6.52 14.58 -14.48
CA GLY A 90 -7.56 14.26 -15.45
C GLY A 90 -7.92 15.40 -16.38
N GLU A 91 -7.81 16.66 -15.92
CA GLU A 91 -8.00 17.84 -16.76
C GLU A 91 -6.85 18.00 -17.76
N TRP A 92 -5.62 17.68 -17.35
CA TRP A 92 -4.43 17.83 -18.19
C TRP A 92 -4.23 16.69 -19.18
N ILE A 93 -4.71 15.49 -18.85
CA ILE A 93 -4.55 14.29 -19.68
C ILE A 93 -5.94 13.81 -20.10
N PRO A 94 -6.42 14.17 -21.32
CA PRO A 94 -7.70 13.70 -21.81
C PRO A 94 -7.76 12.18 -21.88
N GLY A 95 -8.87 11.60 -21.42
CA GLY A 95 -9.08 10.17 -21.43
C GLY A 95 -8.40 9.42 -20.28
N LEU A 96 -7.78 10.13 -19.34
CA LEU A 96 -7.19 9.51 -18.15
C LEU A 96 -8.28 8.83 -17.32
N LYS A 97 -8.12 7.53 -17.10
CA LYS A 97 -9.00 6.79 -16.19
C LYS A 97 -8.58 7.02 -14.75
N GLN A 98 -9.53 7.44 -13.92
CA GLN A 98 -9.28 7.65 -12.50
C GLN A 98 -9.19 6.28 -11.78
N PRO A 99 -8.08 5.98 -11.09
CA PRO A 99 -7.99 4.74 -10.33
C PRO A 99 -8.79 4.84 -9.03
N SER A 100 -9.14 3.70 -8.46
CA SER A 100 -9.59 3.63 -7.07
C SER A 100 -8.37 3.51 -6.15
N PHE A 101 -8.48 4.01 -4.93
CA PHE A 101 -7.39 3.98 -3.95
C PHE A 101 -7.77 3.11 -2.75
N TYR A 102 -6.80 2.34 -2.26
CA TYR A 102 -6.97 1.60 -1.01
C TYR A 102 -5.71 1.70 -0.16
N ALA A 103 -5.89 1.66 1.16
CA ALA A 103 -4.81 1.63 2.12
C ALA A 103 -4.57 0.20 2.57
N GLN A 104 -3.29 -0.18 2.76
CA GLN A 104 -2.89 -1.50 3.22
C GLN A 104 -1.67 -1.41 4.14
N ILE A 105 -1.30 -2.53 4.74
CA ILE A 105 -0.05 -2.71 5.49
C ILE A 105 0.72 -3.83 4.81
N GLY A 106 1.94 -3.54 4.36
CA GLY A 106 2.71 -4.41 3.47
C GLY A 106 4.04 -4.90 4.02
N ALA A 107 4.26 -4.88 5.32
CA ALA A 107 5.49 -5.33 5.98
C ALA A 107 6.76 -4.72 5.37
N LEU A 108 6.72 -3.42 5.06
CA LEU A 108 7.83 -2.63 4.49
C LEU A 108 8.25 -3.06 3.07
N ASP A 109 7.40 -3.78 2.35
CA ASP A 109 7.75 -4.30 1.03
C ASP A 109 7.67 -3.22 -0.06
N GLN A 110 6.47 -2.79 -0.44
CA GLN A 110 6.26 -1.78 -1.48
C GLN A 110 5.46 -0.60 -0.94
N SER A 111 5.88 0.63 -1.30
CA SER A 111 5.20 1.85 -0.87
C SER A 111 3.87 2.04 -1.59
N ILE A 112 3.90 1.94 -2.91
CA ILE A 112 2.74 2.12 -3.78
C ILE A 112 2.62 0.90 -4.68
N VAL A 113 1.42 0.35 -4.77
CA VAL A 113 1.12 -0.83 -5.59
C VAL A 113 0.14 -0.42 -6.69
N ILE A 114 0.59 -0.47 -7.93
CA ILE A 114 -0.26 -0.12 -9.08
C ILE A 114 -0.92 -1.40 -9.59
N GLY A 115 -2.24 -1.45 -9.51
CA GLY A 115 -3.05 -2.48 -10.14
C GLY A 115 -3.63 -2.01 -11.46
N GLU A 116 -4.46 -2.83 -12.08
CA GLU A 116 -5.08 -2.52 -13.37
C GLU A 116 -5.97 -1.26 -13.29
N HIS A 117 -6.75 -1.14 -12.21
CA HIS A 117 -7.66 -0.01 -11.98
C HIS A 117 -7.53 0.58 -10.59
N SER A 118 -6.45 0.27 -9.88
CA SER A 118 -6.31 0.63 -8.47
C SER A 118 -4.89 1.05 -8.12
N VAL A 119 -4.79 1.85 -7.06
CA VAL A 119 -3.53 2.27 -6.44
C VAL A 119 -3.60 1.91 -4.97
N GLY A 120 -2.72 1.01 -4.54
CA GLY A 120 -2.58 0.62 -3.14
C GLY A 120 -1.51 1.46 -2.45
N ILE A 121 -1.81 1.91 -1.24
CA ILE A 121 -0.92 2.72 -0.41
C ILE A 121 -0.54 1.89 0.81
N SER A 122 0.75 1.55 0.92
CA SER A 122 1.27 0.84 2.10
C SER A 122 1.59 1.84 3.21
N LEU A 123 0.68 1.97 4.17
CA LEU A 123 0.78 2.96 5.25
C LEU A 123 2.05 2.77 6.08
N ASP A 124 2.51 1.54 6.23
CA ASP A 124 3.73 1.19 6.95
C ASP A 124 5.01 1.80 6.34
N LYS A 125 4.96 2.25 5.10
CA LYS A 125 6.08 2.91 4.42
C LYS A 125 6.08 4.43 4.60
N TYR A 126 5.08 5.01 5.30
CA TYR A 126 4.90 6.44 5.46
C TYR A 126 4.68 6.83 6.92
N MET A 127 5.46 6.25 7.83
CA MET A 127 5.33 6.45 9.27
C MET A 127 6.09 7.66 9.81
N GLY A 128 6.92 8.27 8.97
CA GLY A 128 7.75 9.42 9.36
C GLY A 128 9.24 9.09 9.35
N ALA A 129 10.06 10.10 9.02
CA ALA A 129 11.51 9.93 8.89
C ALA A 129 12.19 9.45 10.18
N GLU A 130 11.60 9.76 11.33
CA GLU A 130 12.14 9.40 12.65
C GLU A 130 11.55 8.12 13.23
N TYR A 131 10.73 7.41 12.47
CA TYR A 131 10.14 6.16 12.95
C TYR A 131 11.25 5.16 13.31
N PRO A 132 11.28 4.64 14.56
CA PRO A 132 12.43 3.86 15.03
C PRO A 132 12.77 2.63 14.20
N LEU A 133 11.78 1.92 13.70
CA LEU A 133 12.00 0.74 12.86
C LEU A 133 12.76 1.09 11.57
N TYR A 134 12.50 2.27 11.00
CA TYR A 134 13.17 2.71 9.77
C TYR A 134 14.67 2.92 9.96
N LYS A 135 15.08 3.33 11.14
CA LYS A 135 16.50 3.57 11.43
C LYS A 135 17.35 2.29 11.37
N LYS A 136 16.71 1.12 11.51
CA LYS A 136 17.37 -0.18 11.40
C LYS A 136 17.61 -0.62 9.95
N PHE A 137 16.75 -0.16 9.01
CA PHE A 137 16.73 -0.67 7.63
C PHE A 137 17.06 0.38 6.58
N TYR A 138 16.93 1.68 6.91
CA TYR A 138 17.05 2.75 5.93
C TYR A 138 17.97 3.85 6.43
N ASN A 139 18.77 4.41 5.51
CA ASN A 139 19.60 5.58 5.80
C ASN A 139 18.75 6.86 5.84
N ALA A 140 19.37 7.98 6.27
CA ALA A 140 18.66 9.25 6.41
C ALA A 140 18.06 9.76 5.09
N GLN A 141 18.74 9.53 3.98
CA GLN A 141 18.27 9.95 2.66
C GLN A 141 17.01 9.20 2.25
N GLN A 142 16.98 7.88 2.49
CA GLN A 142 15.83 7.04 2.20
C GLN A 142 14.62 7.43 3.07
N ARG A 143 14.86 7.72 4.34
CA ARG A 143 13.79 8.05 5.31
C ARG A 143 13.10 9.39 5.02
N LYS A 144 13.75 10.30 4.32
CA LYS A 144 13.20 11.64 4.03
C LYS A 144 11.85 11.61 3.34
N THR A 145 11.62 10.64 2.47
CA THR A 145 10.39 10.52 1.70
C THR A 145 9.39 9.53 2.30
N MET A 146 9.72 8.92 3.43
CA MET A 146 8.85 7.94 4.10
C MET A 146 7.94 8.62 5.11
N THR A 147 7.29 9.69 4.68
CA THR A 147 6.43 10.54 5.50
C THR A 147 5.06 10.70 4.87
N ARG A 148 4.08 11.05 5.70
CA ARG A 148 2.68 11.28 5.27
C ARG A 148 2.57 12.21 4.07
N SER A 149 3.38 13.27 4.03
CA SER A 149 3.35 14.27 2.96
C SER A 149 3.76 13.73 1.59
N TYR A 150 4.44 12.59 1.54
CA TYR A 150 4.87 11.97 0.28
C TYR A 150 3.88 10.96 -0.29
N ILE A 151 2.81 10.62 0.44
CA ILE A 151 1.82 9.65 -0.06
C ILE A 151 1.23 10.08 -1.40
N VAL A 152 0.69 11.28 -1.47
CA VAL A 152 0.03 11.76 -2.69
C VAL A 152 1.02 12.01 -3.83
N PRO A 153 2.18 12.67 -3.60
CA PRO A 153 3.20 12.77 -4.64
C PRO A 153 3.65 11.42 -5.19
N ASP A 154 3.84 10.42 -4.33
CA ASP A 154 4.26 9.08 -4.76
C ASP A 154 3.15 8.38 -5.56
N CYS A 155 1.89 8.53 -5.16
CA CYS A 155 0.76 8.01 -5.92
C CYS A 155 0.74 8.57 -7.35
N LEU A 156 0.94 9.89 -7.48
CA LEU A 156 1.00 10.55 -8.79
C LEU A 156 2.18 10.05 -9.62
N THR A 157 3.36 9.98 -9.01
CA THR A 157 4.59 9.56 -9.69
C THR A 157 4.47 8.13 -10.20
N PHE A 158 4.10 7.19 -9.34
CA PHE A 158 4.00 5.78 -9.73
C PHE A 158 2.87 5.52 -10.71
N TYR A 159 1.74 6.23 -10.56
CA TYR A 159 0.63 6.11 -11.51
C TYR A 159 1.03 6.61 -12.90
N LEU A 160 1.71 7.77 -12.99
CA LEU A 160 2.20 8.31 -14.24
C LEU A 160 3.25 7.38 -14.89
N LEU A 161 4.15 6.81 -14.09
CA LEU A 161 5.13 5.84 -14.60
C LEU A 161 4.46 4.57 -15.13
N SER A 162 3.32 4.18 -14.59
CA SER A 162 2.58 3.02 -15.09
C SER A 162 1.93 3.28 -16.47
N ILE A 163 1.56 4.54 -16.73
CA ILE A 163 0.98 4.97 -18.02
C ILE A 163 2.07 5.29 -19.02
N TYR A 164 3.18 5.91 -18.57
CA TYR A 164 4.32 6.32 -19.37
C TYR A 164 5.59 5.63 -18.85
N PRO A 165 5.82 4.34 -19.22
CA PRO A 165 6.96 3.57 -18.73
C PRO A 165 8.30 4.19 -19.14
N MET A 166 9.30 4.14 -18.25
CA MET A 166 10.63 4.71 -18.50
C MET A 166 11.42 3.98 -19.60
N ASP A 167 11.00 2.78 -20.00
CA ASP A 167 11.61 2.05 -21.10
C ASP A 167 11.61 2.85 -22.41
N ASP A 168 10.67 3.79 -22.55
CA ASP A 168 10.62 4.71 -23.69
C ASP A 168 11.75 5.75 -23.67
N PHE A 169 12.39 5.96 -22.52
CA PHE A 169 13.52 6.90 -22.40
C PHE A 169 14.82 6.32 -22.95
N ASP A 170 15.05 5.01 -22.80
CA ASP A 170 16.26 4.33 -23.25
C ASP A 170 16.29 4.17 -24.78
N ASN A 171 15.17 4.31 -25.45
CA ASN A 171 15.02 4.17 -26.91
C ASN A 171 14.94 5.50 -27.65
N ARG A 172 15.15 6.65 -26.97
CA ARG A 172 15.19 7.95 -27.67
C ARG A 172 16.52 8.10 -28.40
N PRO A 173 16.53 8.45 -29.70
CA PRO A 173 17.78 8.79 -30.37
C PRO A 173 18.41 10.01 -29.66
N GLN A 174 19.70 9.91 -29.37
CA GLN A 174 20.51 10.98 -28.83
C GLN A 174 20.70 12.06 -29.87
#